data_cad9593207e1e8440e42d4ce1d157ec1
#
_entry.id   cad9593207e1e8440e42d4ce1d157ec1
#
_cell.length_a   1.000
_cell.length_b   1.000
_cell.length_c   1.000
_cell.angle_alpha   90.00
_cell.angle_beta   90.00
_cell.angle_gamma   90.00
#
_symmetry.space_group_name_H-M   'P 1'
#
loop_
_entity.id
_entity.type
_entity.pdbx_description
1 polymer ?
#
loop_
_entity_poly.entity_id
_entity_poly.type
_entity_poly.pdbx_seq_one_letter_code
_entity_poly.pdbx_strand_id
1 'polypeptide(L)'
;MSNLFNKLTPTFSDKMPKSEETQEKQAADTKKVQLTKILSIAANLKAIHVKTRSYAKHMALDEAFDDLNDSLDSFLECVQGYYRRKLGHQLSLSNQEVSFKLPGDDGVFNAVKELEDQFNEASNGLVGDISPLVSLQDDVLKCFYQLYYRLDLK
;
A
#
# COMPACT_ATOMS: atom_id res chain seq x y z
N MET A 1 57.46 -31.89 28.63
CA MET A 1 56.77 -30.68 29.10
C MET A 1 55.75 -30.27 28.10
N SER A 2 54.59 -30.50 28.46
CA SER A 2 53.29 -30.34 27.94
C SER A 2 52.93 -28.95 27.47
N ASN A 3 52.31 -28.80 26.31
CA ASN A 3 51.56 -27.63 25.92
C ASN A 3 50.08 -28.01 25.71
N LEU A 4 49.33 -27.79 26.76
CA LEU A 4 47.89 -27.76 26.81
C LEU A 4 47.48 -26.29 26.67
N PHE A 5 46.99 -25.85 25.48
CA PHE A 5 46.08 -24.72 25.32
C PHE A 5 45.44 -24.80 23.92
N ASN A 6 44.52 -25.75 23.81
CA ASN A 6 43.55 -25.68 22.70
C ASN A 6 42.34 -24.87 23.18
N LYS A 7 42.35 -23.58 22.90
CA LYS A 7 41.22 -22.69 23.12
C LYS A 7 40.06 -23.11 22.22
N LEU A 8 39.04 -23.64 22.85
CA LEU A 8 37.69 -23.75 22.32
C LEU A 8 37.18 -22.34 22.07
N THR A 9 37.12 -21.89 20.82
CA THR A 9 36.28 -20.79 20.38
C THR A 9 34.89 -21.35 20.18
N PRO A 10 33.86 -20.87 20.85
CA PRO A 10 32.49 -21.22 20.49
C PRO A 10 32.14 -20.53 19.17
N THR A 11 32.00 -21.31 18.12
CA THR A 11 31.32 -20.83 16.90
C THR A 11 29.84 -20.67 17.23
N PHE A 12 29.45 -19.45 17.55
CA PHE A 12 28.05 -19.04 17.64
C PHE A 12 27.53 -19.01 16.21
N SER A 13 27.09 -20.13 15.69
CA SER A 13 26.30 -20.22 14.48
C SER A 13 24.86 -19.97 14.89
N ASP A 14 24.47 -18.69 14.99
CA ASP A 14 23.07 -18.28 15.12
C ASP A 14 22.33 -18.62 13.83
N LYS A 15 21.96 -19.89 13.66
CA LYS A 15 20.89 -20.25 12.75
C LYS A 15 19.59 -19.96 13.47
N MET A 16 18.91 -18.87 13.06
CA MET A 16 17.51 -18.62 13.45
C MET A 16 16.68 -19.89 13.27
N PRO A 17 15.76 -20.20 14.20
CA PRO A 17 14.87 -21.35 14.06
C PRO A 17 14.06 -21.21 12.76
N LYS A 18 13.92 -22.30 12.01
CA LYS A 18 13.23 -22.34 10.70
C LYS A 18 11.81 -21.76 10.72
N SER A 19 11.16 -21.70 11.87
CA SER A 19 9.84 -21.07 12.07
C SER A 19 9.86 -19.55 11.97
N GLU A 20 10.91 -18.88 12.46
CA GLU A 20 11.05 -17.42 12.40
C GLU A 20 11.38 -16.97 10.97
N GLU A 21 12.27 -17.64 10.28
CA GLU A 21 12.62 -17.36 8.89
C GLU A 21 11.40 -17.50 7.94
N THR A 22 10.54 -18.48 8.21
CA THR A 22 9.29 -18.67 7.45
C THR A 22 8.29 -17.56 7.71
N GLN A 23 8.16 -17.09 8.94
CA GLN A 23 7.25 -16.00 9.32
C GLN A 23 7.71 -14.65 8.75
N GLU A 24 9.00 -14.35 8.79
CA GLU A 24 9.56 -13.13 8.19
C GLU A 24 9.36 -13.07 6.68
N LYS A 25 9.57 -14.19 5.98
CA LYS A 25 9.35 -14.29 4.55
C LYS A 25 7.87 -14.07 4.19
N GLN A 26 6.96 -14.67 4.93
CA GLN A 26 5.52 -14.52 4.73
C GLN A 26 5.06 -13.07 4.99
N ALA A 27 5.58 -12.41 6.03
CA ALA A 27 5.30 -11.02 6.32
C ALA A 27 5.83 -10.08 5.21
N ALA A 28 7.02 -10.35 4.66
CA ALA A 28 7.58 -9.59 3.56
C ALA A 28 6.76 -9.74 2.27
N ASP A 29 6.30 -10.95 1.96
CA ASP A 29 5.47 -11.21 0.77
C ASP A 29 4.08 -10.54 0.90
N THR A 30 3.50 -10.52 2.10
CA THR A 30 2.25 -9.79 2.38
C THR A 30 2.41 -8.29 2.09
N LYS A 31 3.50 -7.67 2.55
CA LYS A 31 3.77 -6.24 2.30
C LYS A 31 3.93 -5.90 0.82
N LYS A 32 4.53 -6.79 0.03
CA LYS A 32 4.64 -6.62 -1.44
C LYS A 32 3.27 -6.58 -2.10
N VAL A 33 2.37 -7.48 -1.70
CA VAL A 33 0.99 -7.52 -2.20
C VAL A 33 0.24 -6.26 -1.82
N GLN A 34 0.37 -5.79 -0.59
CA GLN A 34 -0.26 -4.56 -0.11
C GLN A 34 0.22 -3.33 -0.90
N LEU A 35 1.53 -3.19 -1.09
CA LEU A 35 2.10 -2.11 -1.88
C LEU A 35 1.58 -2.12 -3.33
N THR A 36 1.48 -3.29 -3.95
CA THR A 36 0.96 -3.46 -5.31
C THR A 36 -0.51 -3.07 -5.40
N LYS A 37 -1.33 -3.44 -4.40
CA LYS A 37 -2.74 -3.03 -4.33
C LYS A 37 -2.87 -1.50 -4.28
N ILE A 38 -2.08 -0.82 -3.44
CA ILE A 38 -2.12 0.64 -3.33
C ILE A 38 -1.74 1.32 -4.66
N LEU A 39 -0.70 0.85 -5.33
CA LEU A 39 -0.29 1.36 -6.64
C LEU A 39 -1.38 1.21 -7.72
N SER A 40 -2.25 0.21 -7.61
CA SER A 40 -3.33 -0.01 -8.57
C SER A 40 -4.51 0.95 -8.41
N ILE A 41 -4.65 1.62 -7.26
CA ILE A 41 -5.82 2.45 -6.94
C ILE A 41 -5.96 3.64 -7.90
N ALA A 42 -4.88 4.38 -8.15
CA ALA A 42 -4.90 5.52 -9.07
C ALA A 42 -5.28 5.08 -10.50
N ALA A 43 -4.72 3.96 -10.97
CA ALA A 43 -5.05 3.41 -12.28
C ALA A 43 -6.53 2.99 -12.39
N ASN A 44 -7.07 2.37 -11.35
CA ASN A 44 -8.47 1.96 -11.28
C ASN A 44 -9.41 3.16 -11.22
N LEU A 45 -9.07 4.21 -10.45
CA LEU A 45 -9.85 5.46 -10.42
C LEU A 45 -9.85 6.13 -11.79
N LYS A 46 -8.70 6.19 -12.47
CA LYS A 46 -8.63 6.71 -13.85
C LYS A 46 -9.47 5.88 -14.82
N ALA A 47 -9.50 4.58 -14.68
CA ALA A 47 -10.34 3.73 -15.49
C ALA A 47 -11.85 3.98 -15.27
N ILE A 48 -12.29 4.22 -14.03
CA ILE A 48 -13.66 4.66 -13.72
C ILE A 48 -13.96 6.00 -14.38
N HIS A 49 -13.07 6.98 -14.24
CA HIS A 49 -13.18 8.30 -14.83
C HIS A 49 -13.41 8.22 -16.35
N VAL A 50 -12.56 7.49 -17.06
CA VAL A 50 -12.64 7.35 -18.53
C VAL A 50 -13.92 6.65 -18.97
N LYS A 51 -14.45 5.74 -18.17
CA LYS A 51 -15.63 4.93 -18.50
C LYS A 51 -16.95 5.64 -18.22
N THR A 52 -17.03 6.54 -17.24
CA THR A 52 -18.29 7.21 -16.89
C THR A 52 -18.80 8.11 -18.01
N ARG A 53 -20.12 8.09 -18.23
CA ARG A 53 -20.81 8.90 -19.23
C ARG A 53 -21.49 10.15 -18.61
N SER A 54 -21.64 10.18 -17.30
CA SER A 54 -22.17 11.32 -16.58
C SER A 54 -21.12 12.44 -16.53
N TYR A 55 -21.43 13.61 -17.10
CA TYR A 55 -20.51 14.75 -17.08
C TYR A 55 -20.15 15.18 -15.66
N ALA A 56 -21.14 15.25 -14.76
CA ALA A 56 -20.88 15.64 -13.37
C ALA A 56 -19.95 14.66 -12.66
N LYS A 57 -20.18 13.34 -12.81
CA LYS A 57 -19.32 12.32 -12.25
C LYS A 57 -17.93 12.31 -12.89
N HIS A 58 -17.85 12.54 -14.21
CA HIS A 58 -16.59 12.67 -14.93
C HIS A 58 -15.73 13.79 -14.36
N MET A 59 -16.32 15.00 -14.17
CA MET A 59 -15.61 16.13 -13.60
C MET A 59 -15.18 15.89 -12.14
N ALA A 60 -16.06 15.30 -11.34
CA ALA A 60 -15.73 14.95 -9.94
C ALA A 60 -14.55 13.98 -9.84
N LEU A 61 -14.51 12.98 -10.71
CA LEU A 61 -13.44 12.00 -10.77
C LEU A 61 -12.13 12.58 -11.31
N ASP A 62 -12.20 13.51 -12.27
CA ASP A 62 -11.01 14.15 -12.85
C ASP A 62 -10.29 15.02 -11.82
N GLU A 63 -11.04 15.89 -11.13
CA GLU A 63 -10.49 16.73 -10.06
C GLU A 63 -9.90 15.88 -8.90
N ALA A 64 -10.62 14.80 -8.51
CA ALA A 64 -10.16 13.94 -7.44
C ALA A 64 -8.97 13.07 -7.83
N PHE A 65 -8.80 12.75 -9.11
CA PHE A 65 -7.71 11.90 -9.57
C PHE A 65 -6.34 12.52 -9.27
N ASP A 66 -6.17 13.81 -9.58
CA ASP A 66 -4.90 14.51 -9.37
C ASP A 66 -4.56 14.58 -7.87
N ASP A 67 -5.53 15.02 -7.03
CA ASP A 67 -5.36 15.10 -5.57
C ASP A 67 -5.02 13.74 -4.96
N LEU A 68 -5.73 12.68 -5.38
CA LEU A 68 -5.51 11.32 -4.87
C LEU A 68 -4.18 10.76 -5.33
N ASN A 69 -3.80 10.97 -6.59
CA ASN A 69 -2.53 10.50 -7.14
C ASN A 69 -1.33 11.11 -6.40
N ASP A 70 -1.35 12.41 -6.14
CA ASP A 70 -0.29 13.10 -5.39
C ASP A 70 -0.20 12.62 -3.93
N SER A 71 -1.35 12.39 -3.29
CA SER A 71 -1.40 11.87 -1.93
C SER A 71 -0.91 10.42 -1.84
N LEU A 72 -1.27 9.58 -2.82
CA LEU A 72 -0.79 8.19 -2.93
C LEU A 72 0.73 8.14 -3.17
N ASP A 73 1.26 9.00 -4.04
CA ASP A 73 2.69 9.08 -4.33
C ASP A 73 3.47 9.44 -3.06
N SER A 74 3.05 10.49 -2.35
CA SER A 74 3.64 10.91 -1.08
C SER A 74 3.61 9.80 -0.02
N PHE A 75 2.49 9.08 0.07
CA PHE A 75 2.33 7.94 0.97
C PHE A 75 3.32 6.81 0.61
N LEU A 76 3.38 6.42 -0.66
CA LEU A 76 4.22 5.33 -1.15
C LEU A 76 5.71 5.63 -1.00
N GLU A 77 6.14 6.86 -1.29
CA GLU A 77 7.53 7.29 -1.09
C GLU A 77 7.93 7.21 0.39
N CYS A 78 7.05 7.66 1.29
CA CYS A 78 7.30 7.61 2.73
C CYS A 78 7.36 6.17 3.25
N VAL A 79 6.45 5.30 2.79
CA VAL A 79 6.48 3.85 3.10
C VAL A 79 7.80 3.23 2.63
N GLN A 80 8.21 3.50 1.39
CA GLN A 80 9.46 2.97 0.85
C GLN A 80 10.68 3.50 1.60
N GLY A 81 10.70 4.79 1.97
CA GLY A 81 11.76 5.40 2.77
C GLY A 81 11.87 4.77 4.15
N TYR A 82 10.74 4.55 4.82
CA TYR A 82 10.70 3.92 6.14
C TYR A 82 11.23 2.47 6.08
N TYR A 83 10.74 1.66 5.15
CA TYR A 83 11.16 0.26 5.07
C TYR A 83 12.60 0.12 4.58
N ARG A 84 13.07 0.98 3.68
CA ARG A 84 14.48 1.02 3.29
C ARG A 84 15.38 1.28 4.49
N ARG A 85 15.02 2.23 5.37
CA ARG A 85 15.78 2.50 6.60
C ARG A 85 15.73 1.32 7.57
N LYS A 86 14.57 0.65 7.71
CA LYS A 86 14.36 -0.45 8.66
C LYS A 86 15.00 -1.76 8.21
N LEU A 87 14.90 -2.08 6.92
CA LEU A 87 15.28 -3.38 6.36
C LEU A 87 16.60 -3.32 5.57
N GLY A 88 17.14 -2.12 5.30
CA GLY A 88 18.30 -1.93 4.44
C GLY A 88 18.00 -2.00 2.93
N HIS A 89 16.77 -2.27 2.53
CA HIS A 89 16.31 -2.32 1.13
C HIS A 89 14.87 -1.84 1.00
N GLN A 90 14.47 -1.48 -0.22
CA GLN A 90 13.08 -1.12 -0.52
C GLN A 90 12.19 -2.37 -0.58
N LEU A 91 10.89 -2.17 -0.33
CA LEU A 91 9.90 -3.19 -0.60
C LEU A 91 9.78 -3.41 -2.11
N SER A 92 9.85 -4.65 -2.56
CA SER A 92 9.58 -5.00 -3.95
C SER A 92 8.07 -5.10 -4.20
N LEU A 93 7.69 -4.97 -5.49
CA LEU A 93 6.30 -5.19 -5.90
C LEU A 93 6.02 -6.70 -6.04
N SER A 94 4.75 -7.06 -5.90
CA SER A 94 4.26 -8.39 -6.23
C SER A 94 3.96 -8.44 -7.73
N ASN A 95 4.22 -9.59 -8.35
CA ASN A 95 3.74 -9.88 -9.71
C ASN A 95 2.27 -10.35 -9.73
N GLN A 96 1.59 -10.30 -8.58
CA GLN A 96 0.20 -10.69 -8.48
C GLN A 96 -0.68 -9.65 -9.18
N GLU A 97 -1.57 -10.12 -10.05
CA GLU A 97 -2.55 -9.26 -10.70
C GLU A 97 -3.56 -8.75 -9.68
N VAL A 98 -3.82 -7.44 -9.69
CA VAL A 98 -4.88 -6.82 -8.90
C VAL A 98 -6.11 -6.68 -9.78
N SER A 99 -7.08 -7.56 -9.58
CA SER A 99 -8.32 -7.54 -10.33
C SER A 99 -9.24 -6.43 -9.83
N PHE A 100 -9.79 -5.64 -10.75
CA PHE A 100 -10.78 -4.62 -10.48
C PHE A 100 -11.88 -4.63 -11.55
N LYS A 101 -13.14 -4.69 -11.11
CA LYS A 101 -14.29 -4.68 -12.02
C LYS A 101 -14.78 -3.26 -12.26
N LEU A 102 -14.66 -2.79 -13.49
CA LEU A 102 -15.17 -1.47 -13.86
C LEU A 102 -16.70 -1.39 -13.72
N PRO A 103 -17.23 -0.38 -13.02
CA PRO A 103 -18.66 -0.19 -12.82
C PRO A 103 -19.35 0.34 -14.08
N GLY A 104 -20.69 0.25 -14.11
CA GLY A 104 -21.52 1.18 -14.89
C GLY A 104 -21.68 2.52 -14.20
N ASP A 105 -22.34 3.49 -14.86
CA ASP A 105 -22.50 4.86 -14.30
C ASP A 105 -23.20 4.89 -12.93
N ASP A 106 -24.17 4.02 -12.69
CA ASP A 106 -24.88 3.92 -11.41
C ASP A 106 -24.02 3.26 -10.30
N GLY A 107 -22.97 2.55 -10.68
CA GLY A 107 -22.06 1.87 -9.76
C GLY A 107 -20.82 2.69 -9.34
N VAL A 108 -20.65 3.91 -9.85
CA VAL A 108 -19.43 4.72 -9.62
C VAL A 108 -19.15 4.93 -8.13
N PHE A 109 -20.17 5.30 -7.36
CA PHE A 109 -20.01 5.51 -5.92
C PHE A 109 -19.53 4.25 -5.19
N ASN A 110 -20.14 3.11 -5.48
CA ASN A 110 -19.74 1.83 -4.88
C ASN A 110 -18.34 1.40 -5.32
N ALA A 111 -17.94 1.68 -6.55
CA ALA A 111 -16.60 1.38 -7.03
C ALA A 111 -15.53 2.24 -6.34
N VAL A 112 -15.81 3.52 -6.10
CA VAL A 112 -14.93 4.40 -5.32
C VAL A 112 -14.82 3.90 -3.88
N LYS A 113 -15.93 3.45 -3.28
CA LYS A 113 -15.91 2.84 -1.95
C LYS A 113 -15.07 1.56 -1.91
N GLU A 114 -15.14 0.72 -2.92
CA GLU A 114 -14.29 -0.47 -3.03
C GLU A 114 -12.80 -0.12 -3.08
N LEU A 115 -12.43 0.96 -3.80
CA LEU A 115 -11.05 1.45 -3.83
C LEU A 115 -10.58 1.99 -2.47
N GLU A 116 -11.45 2.71 -1.75
CA GLU A 116 -11.16 3.16 -0.38
C GLU A 116 -10.96 1.98 0.56
N ASP A 117 -11.86 0.98 0.53
CA ASP A 117 -11.76 -0.23 1.35
C ASP A 117 -10.46 -1.00 1.06
N GLN A 118 -10.07 -1.11 -0.23
CA GLN A 118 -8.78 -1.69 -0.66
C GLN A 118 -7.58 -0.91 -0.12
N PHE A 119 -7.65 0.43 -0.15
CA PHE A 119 -6.61 1.28 0.41
C PHE A 119 -6.47 1.06 1.92
N ASN A 120 -7.58 1.11 2.66
CA ASN A 120 -7.60 0.91 4.11
C ASN A 120 -7.01 -0.45 4.50
N GLU A 121 -7.45 -1.53 3.84
CA GLU A 121 -6.94 -2.88 4.11
C GLU A 121 -5.43 -2.97 3.86
N ALA A 122 -4.98 -2.47 2.70
CA ALA A 122 -3.58 -2.57 2.30
C ALA A 122 -2.66 -1.65 3.12
N SER A 123 -3.08 -0.41 3.38
CA SER A 123 -2.27 0.58 4.11
C SER A 123 -2.11 0.23 5.60
N ASN A 124 -3.15 -0.29 6.27
CA ASN A 124 -3.08 -0.70 7.67
C ASN A 124 -1.96 -1.71 7.93
N GLY A 125 -1.71 -2.62 6.99
CA GLY A 125 -0.63 -3.60 7.10
C GLY A 125 0.79 -3.01 6.90
N LEU A 126 0.88 -1.80 6.34
CA LEU A 126 2.15 -1.09 6.07
C LEU A 126 2.46 -0.02 7.12
N VAL A 127 1.45 0.63 7.64
CA VAL A 127 1.56 1.85 8.48
C VAL A 127 1.85 1.51 9.93
N GLY A 128 1.13 0.55 10.55
CA GLY A 128 1.23 0.29 11.98
C GLY A 128 1.02 1.59 12.80
N ASP A 129 1.80 1.77 13.85
CA ASP A 129 1.76 2.95 14.73
C ASP A 129 2.79 4.03 14.34
N ILE A 130 3.19 4.07 13.06
CA ILE A 130 4.23 5.00 12.59
C ILE A 130 3.57 6.34 12.24
N SER A 131 3.67 7.31 13.14
CA SER A 131 2.97 8.60 13.07
C SER A 131 3.05 9.30 11.70
N PRO A 132 4.21 9.45 11.02
CA PRO A 132 4.25 10.05 9.69
C PRO A 132 3.48 9.28 8.63
N LEU A 133 3.44 7.94 8.71
CA LEU A 133 2.69 7.11 7.78
C LEU A 133 1.19 7.18 8.05
N VAL A 134 0.78 7.26 9.32
CA VAL A 134 -0.62 7.47 9.72
C VAL A 134 -1.14 8.79 9.16
N SER A 135 -0.36 9.88 9.28
CA SER A 135 -0.76 11.19 8.75
C SER A 135 -0.96 11.17 7.23
N LEU A 136 -0.06 10.52 6.49
CA LEU A 136 -0.19 10.40 5.03
C LEU A 136 -1.33 9.46 4.62
N GLN A 137 -1.63 8.43 5.41
CA GLN A 137 -2.81 7.59 5.24
C GLN A 137 -4.09 8.42 5.36
N ASP A 138 -4.17 9.30 6.37
CA ASP A 138 -5.30 10.20 6.57
C ASP A 138 -5.45 11.20 5.41
N ASP A 139 -4.34 11.70 4.84
CA ASP A 139 -4.39 12.57 3.65
C ASP A 139 -4.99 11.87 2.43
N VAL A 140 -4.64 10.61 2.19
CA VAL A 140 -5.26 9.81 1.13
C VAL A 140 -6.76 9.60 1.39
N LEU A 141 -7.16 9.25 2.61
CA LEU A 141 -8.57 9.07 2.98
C LEU A 141 -9.38 10.35 2.82
N LYS A 142 -8.78 11.51 3.13
CA LYS A 142 -9.40 12.82 2.90
C LYS A 142 -9.73 13.03 1.43
N CYS A 143 -8.89 12.60 0.48
CA CYS A 143 -9.20 12.68 -0.95
C CYS A 143 -10.44 11.86 -1.31
N PHE A 144 -10.59 10.64 -0.75
CA PHE A 144 -11.80 9.83 -0.93
C PHE A 144 -13.05 10.53 -0.38
N TYR A 145 -12.97 11.12 0.81
CA TYR A 145 -14.13 11.82 1.41
C TYR A 145 -14.53 13.06 0.61
N GLN A 146 -13.57 13.80 0.06
CA GLN A 146 -13.84 14.91 -0.85
C GLN A 146 -14.47 14.43 -2.17
N LEU A 147 -14.02 13.28 -2.70
CA LEU A 147 -14.62 12.70 -3.89
C LEU A 147 -16.08 12.29 -3.65
N TYR A 148 -16.40 11.65 -2.52
CA TYR A 148 -17.81 11.35 -2.18
C TYR A 148 -18.69 12.58 -2.16
N TYR A 149 -18.23 13.67 -1.55
CA TYR A 149 -18.95 14.93 -1.56
C TYR A 149 -19.22 15.43 -2.99
N ARG A 150 -18.19 15.40 -3.86
CA ARG A 150 -18.33 15.84 -5.26
C ARG A 150 -19.27 14.92 -6.07
N LEU A 151 -19.25 13.61 -5.82
CA LEU A 151 -20.13 12.65 -6.50
C LEU A 151 -21.61 12.81 -6.10
N ASP A 152 -21.89 13.39 -4.94
CA ASP A 152 -23.23 13.65 -4.42
C ASP A 152 -23.82 14.98 -4.94
N LEU A 153 -22.99 15.86 -5.49
CA LEU A 153 -23.42 17.10 -6.15
C LEU A 153 -24.12 16.77 -7.48
N LYS A 154 -25.33 17.28 -7.66
CA LYS A 154 -26.16 17.07 -8.86
C LYS A 154 -25.94 18.17 -9.89
#